data_e04be6e226d8347dee66a85121d6da19
#
_entry.id   e04be6e226d8347dee66a85121d6da19
#
_cell.length_a   1.000
_cell.length_b   1.000
_cell.length_c   1.000
_cell.angle_alpha   90.00
_cell.angle_beta   90.00
_cell.angle_gamma   90.00
#
_symmetry.space_group_name_H-M   'P 1'
#
loop_
_entity.id
_entity.type
_entity.pdbx_description
1 polymer ?
#
loop_
_entity_poly.entity_id
_entity_poly.type
_entity_poly.pdbx_seq_one_letter_code
_entity_poly.pdbx_strand_id
1 'polypeptide(L)'
;MNKRFIIINFAAFAVMLFLSTGCKQDGKQDAVPSYRVITVSSMPVEISESYSATIRGRQDVDIMPQISGRITRLCVKEGTRVTTGQVLAVIDQTPYLAALRTALANVSAARAKAETARIELQGKQALFDEKVISEYDLSLARNQLAVALAELQQAEAQEADARNNLSYTEIKSPSNAW
;
A
#
# COMPACT_ATOMS: atom_id res chain seq x y z
N MET A 1 -97.32 -94.89 -13.90
CA MET A 1 -95.94 -94.49 -13.58
C MET A 1 -95.94 -92.96 -13.40
N ASN A 2 -95.59 -92.54 -12.27
CA ASN A 2 -96.04 -91.33 -11.52
C ASN A 2 -95.54 -89.97 -12.07
N LYS A 3 -96.37 -89.20 -12.62
CA LYS A 3 -96.07 -87.80 -12.98
C LYS A 3 -95.51 -86.96 -11.81
N ARG A 4 -95.82 -87.35 -10.63
CA ARG A 4 -95.27 -86.69 -9.38
C ARG A 4 -93.77 -86.86 -9.22
N PHE A 5 -93.24 -88.00 -9.67
CA PHE A 5 -91.81 -88.31 -9.49
C PHE A 5 -90.92 -87.52 -10.47
N ILE A 6 -91.45 -87.16 -11.59
CA ILE A 6 -90.77 -86.39 -12.64
C ILE A 6 -90.71 -84.87 -12.19
N ILE A 7 -91.78 -84.37 -11.56
CA ILE A 7 -91.86 -82.97 -11.08
C ILE A 7 -90.90 -82.78 -9.91
N ILE A 8 -90.75 -83.77 -9.03
CA ILE A 8 -89.80 -83.66 -7.89
C ILE A 8 -88.35 -83.70 -8.33
N ASN A 9 -88.08 -84.57 -9.31
CA ASN A 9 -86.72 -84.54 -9.90
C ASN A 9 -86.42 -83.32 -10.66
N PHE A 10 -87.38 -82.73 -11.33
CA PHE A 10 -87.13 -81.45 -12.10
C PHE A 10 -86.95 -80.25 -11.13
N ALA A 11 -87.73 -80.25 -10.03
CA ALA A 11 -87.56 -79.25 -9.03
C ALA A 11 -86.23 -79.41 -8.24
N ALA A 12 -85.75 -80.63 -8.00
CA ALA A 12 -84.44 -80.87 -7.39
C ALA A 12 -83.28 -80.42 -8.34
N PHE A 13 -83.46 -80.66 -9.63
CA PHE A 13 -82.49 -80.28 -10.60
C PHE A 13 -82.41 -78.73 -10.80
N ALA A 14 -83.57 -78.06 -10.73
CA ALA A 14 -83.66 -76.63 -10.79
C ALA A 14 -83.01 -75.91 -9.57
N VAL A 15 -83.16 -76.52 -8.37
CA VAL A 15 -82.52 -76.01 -7.16
C VAL A 15 -81.00 -76.21 -7.20
N MET A 16 -80.56 -77.35 -7.80
CA MET A 16 -79.11 -77.60 -7.95
C MET A 16 -78.43 -76.67 -8.98
N LEU A 17 -79.21 -76.24 -9.96
CA LEU A 17 -78.68 -75.22 -10.96
C LEU A 17 -78.57 -73.79 -10.37
N PHE A 18 -79.38 -73.52 -9.32
CA PHE A 18 -79.30 -72.19 -8.67
C PHE A 18 -78.19 -72.03 -7.67
N LEU A 19 -77.60 -73.16 -7.20
CA LEU A 19 -76.49 -73.15 -6.23
C LEU A 19 -75.10 -73.07 -6.89
N SER A 20 -75.05 -73.06 -8.21
CA SER A 20 -73.77 -72.95 -8.95
C SER A 20 -73.41 -71.52 -9.40
N THR A 21 -74.12 -70.49 -8.92
CA THR A 21 -73.65 -69.12 -9.07
C THR A 21 -72.52 -68.88 -8.07
N GLY A 22 -71.33 -69.38 -8.44
CA GLY A 22 -70.10 -69.10 -7.71
C GLY A 22 -69.88 -67.63 -7.54
N CYS A 23 -69.55 -67.23 -6.32
CA CYS A 23 -69.05 -65.92 -6.02
C CYS A 23 -67.97 -65.55 -6.98
N LYS A 24 -68.24 -64.54 -7.83
CA LYS A 24 -67.16 -63.75 -8.41
C LYS A 24 -66.47 -63.07 -7.26
N GLN A 25 -65.38 -63.61 -6.83
CA GLN A 25 -64.44 -62.94 -5.97
C GLN A 25 -63.78 -61.87 -6.86
N ASP A 26 -64.30 -60.63 -6.77
CA ASP A 26 -63.59 -59.48 -7.24
C ASP A 26 -62.32 -59.39 -6.37
N GLY A 27 -61.28 -60.03 -6.85
CA GLY A 27 -59.94 -59.76 -6.36
C GLY A 27 -59.64 -58.31 -6.66
N LYS A 28 -59.85 -57.48 -5.64
CA LYS A 28 -59.16 -56.20 -5.67
C LYS A 28 -57.67 -56.53 -5.85
N GLN A 29 -57.23 -56.48 -7.08
CA GLN A 29 -55.78 -56.29 -7.34
C GLN A 29 -55.45 -54.97 -6.67
N ASP A 30 -54.83 -55.04 -5.52
CA ASP A 30 -54.16 -53.87 -4.96
C ASP A 30 -53.26 -53.38 -6.06
N ALA A 31 -53.69 -52.29 -6.68
CA ALA A 31 -52.93 -51.61 -7.72
C ALA A 31 -51.62 -51.19 -7.04
N VAL A 32 -50.55 -51.89 -7.40
CA VAL A 32 -49.20 -51.50 -6.93
C VAL A 32 -49.03 -50.04 -7.33
N PRO A 33 -48.86 -49.13 -6.36
CA PRO A 33 -48.72 -47.73 -6.69
C PRO A 33 -47.49 -47.56 -7.61
N SER A 34 -47.74 -47.10 -8.83
CA SER A 34 -46.66 -46.80 -9.74
C SER A 34 -46.06 -45.45 -9.38
N TYR A 35 -44.85 -45.43 -8.92
CA TYR A 35 -44.10 -44.22 -8.65
C TYR A 35 -43.36 -43.79 -9.92
N ARG A 36 -43.40 -42.48 -10.23
CA ARG A 36 -42.55 -41.94 -11.23
C ARG A 36 -41.12 -41.93 -10.66
N VAL A 37 -40.24 -42.68 -11.26
CA VAL A 37 -38.83 -42.68 -10.95
C VAL A 37 -38.04 -41.82 -11.96
N ILE A 38 -37.13 -41.07 -11.52
CA ILE A 38 -36.18 -40.34 -12.34
C ILE A 38 -34.85 -41.04 -12.22
N THR A 39 -34.30 -41.46 -13.34
CA THR A 39 -32.95 -41.98 -13.36
C THR A 39 -31.96 -40.79 -13.16
N VAL A 40 -31.25 -40.77 -12.04
CA VAL A 40 -30.22 -39.81 -11.80
C VAL A 40 -28.95 -40.27 -12.50
N SER A 41 -28.52 -39.51 -13.45
CA SER A 41 -27.20 -39.70 -14.11
C SER A 41 -26.24 -38.64 -13.60
N SER A 42 -24.99 -39.03 -13.33
CA SER A 42 -23.93 -38.07 -13.05
C SER A 42 -23.60 -37.30 -14.31
N MET A 43 -23.64 -36.00 -14.22
CA MET A 43 -23.32 -35.07 -15.29
C MET A 43 -22.24 -34.11 -14.77
N PRO A 44 -21.20 -33.84 -15.54
CA PRO A 44 -20.24 -32.83 -15.15
C PRO A 44 -20.93 -31.48 -15.10
N VAL A 45 -20.83 -30.81 -13.95
CA VAL A 45 -21.34 -29.45 -13.74
C VAL A 45 -20.16 -28.55 -13.45
N GLU A 46 -20.00 -27.50 -14.26
CA GLU A 46 -19.09 -26.40 -13.92
C GLU A 46 -19.77 -25.49 -12.90
N ILE A 47 -19.18 -25.42 -11.73
CA ILE A 47 -19.57 -24.46 -10.70
C ILE A 47 -18.62 -23.28 -10.79
N SER A 48 -19.12 -22.14 -11.23
CA SER A 48 -18.33 -20.89 -11.20
C SER A 48 -18.75 -20.05 -10.00
N GLU A 49 -17.78 -19.73 -9.15
CA GLU A 49 -17.95 -18.80 -8.04
C GLU A 49 -17.22 -17.50 -8.36
N SER A 50 -17.89 -16.38 -8.13
CA SER A 50 -17.31 -15.06 -8.31
C SER A 50 -16.89 -14.51 -6.95
N TYR A 51 -15.60 -14.22 -6.80
CA TYR A 51 -15.05 -13.58 -5.61
C TYR A 51 -14.71 -12.14 -5.93
N SER A 52 -15.16 -11.22 -5.08
CA SER A 52 -14.71 -9.83 -5.13
C SER A 52 -13.27 -9.75 -4.62
N ALA A 53 -12.35 -9.29 -5.47
CA ALA A 53 -10.96 -9.09 -5.11
C ALA A 53 -10.54 -7.65 -5.41
N THR A 54 -9.78 -7.06 -4.50
CA THR A 54 -9.14 -5.76 -4.70
C THR A 54 -7.66 -5.99 -4.96
N ILE A 55 -7.18 -5.58 -6.12
CA ILE A 55 -5.76 -5.61 -6.45
C ILE A 55 -5.13 -4.34 -5.87
N ARG A 56 -4.14 -4.52 -5.00
CA ARG A 56 -3.31 -3.43 -4.49
C ARG A 56 -1.88 -3.64 -4.93
N GLY A 57 -1.14 -2.55 -5.09
CA GLY A 57 0.30 -2.61 -5.32
C GLY A 57 0.98 -3.36 -4.16
N ARG A 58 2.05 -4.07 -4.45
CA ARG A 58 2.88 -4.71 -3.41
C ARG A 58 3.44 -3.68 -2.44
N GLN A 59 3.65 -2.46 -2.92
CA GLN A 59 4.20 -1.35 -2.17
C GLN A 59 3.57 -0.06 -2.68
N ASP A 60 2.73 0.55 -1.84
CA ASP A 60 2.18 1.88 -2.06
C ASP A 60 2.98 2.85 -1.18
N VAL A 61 3.57 3.87 -1.78
CA VAL A 61 4.40 4.85 -1.08
C VAL A 61 3.86 6.24 -1.34
N ASP A 62 3.42 6.90 -0.27
CA ASP A 62 3.04 8.31 -0.31
C ASP A 62 4.29 9.17 -0.24
N ILE A 63 4.52 9.99 -1.26
CA ILE A 63 5.67 10.90 -1.33
C ILE A 63 5.22 12.26 -0.85
N MET A 64 5.70 12.65 0.34
CA MET A 64 5.42 13.96 0.91
C MET A 64 6.66 14.85 0.81
N PRO A 65 6.56 16.05 0.20
CA PRO A 65 7.67 16.99 0.18
C PRO A 65 7.98 17.49 1.59
N GLN A 66 9.27 17.64 1.92
CA GLN A 66 9.73 18.14 3.23
C GLN A 66 9.71 19.66 3.32
N ILE A 67 9.47 20.34 2.19
CA ILE A 67 9.41 21.79 2.07
C ILE A 67 8.10 22.22 1.42
N SER A 68 7.66 23.44 1.71
CA SER A 68 6.48 24.04 1.09
C SER A 68 6.86 24.86 -0.13
N GLY A 69 5.99 24.86 -1.14
CA GLY A 69 6.19 25.65 -2.34
C GLY A 69 5.30 25.23 -3.49
N ARG A 70 5.35 25.97 -4.59
CA ARG A 70 4.60 25.67 -5.81
C ARG A 70 5.42 24.72 -6.70
N ILE A 71 4.79 23.67 -7.21
CA ILE A 71 5.40 22.81 -8.22
C ILE A 71 5.54 23.62 -9.52
N THR A 72 6.77 23.74 -10.00
CA THR A 72 7.08 24.43 -11.26
C THR A 72 7.15 23.47 -12.44
N ARG A 73 7.52 22.23 -12.20
CA ARG A 73 7.64 21.21 -13.24
C ARG A 73 7.29 19.83 -12.70
N LEU A 74 6.42 19.14 -13.43
CA LEU A 74 6.15 17.72 -13.24
C LEU A 74 6.93 16.95 -14.31
N CYS A 75 7.80 16.04 -13.89
CA CYS A 75 8.72 15.32 -14.77
C CYS A 75 8.17 13.97 -15.26
N VAL A 76 7.10 13.48 -14.62
CA VAL A 76 6.50 12.18 -14.90
C VAL A 76 5.00 12.31 -15.12
N LYS A 77 4.40 11.32 -15.78
CA LYS A 77 2.95 11.21 -15.98
C LYS A 77 2.45 9.96 -15.25
N GLU A 78 1.17 9.92 -14.95
CA GLU A 78 0.52 8.72 -14.40
C GLU A 78 0.77 7.50 -15.30
N GLY A 79 1.05 6.36 -14.68
CA GLY A 79 1.38 5.12 -15.39
C GLY A 79 2.80 5.05 -15.94
N THR A 80 3.65 6.07 -15.70
CA THR A 80 5.05 6.03 -16.14
C THR A 80 5.90 5.26 -15.14
N ARG A 81 6.70 4.32 -15.65
CA ARG A 81 7.68 3.62 -14.82
C ARG A 81 8.79 4.56 -14.38
N VAL A 82 9.09 4.54 -13.08
CA VAL A 82 10.14 5.35 -12.46
C VAL A 82 11.18 4.49 -11.76
N THR A 83 12.40 4.99 -11.71
CA THR A 83 13.51 4.34 -11.01
C THR A 83 13.85 5.08 -9.72
N THR A 84 14.45 4.39 -8.77
CA THR A 84 14.94 5.00 -7.52
C THR A 84 15.84 6.20 -7.80
N GLY A 85 15.57 7.32 -7.12
CA GLY A 85 16.32 8.56 -7.29
C GLY A 85 15.90 9.42 -8.48
N GLN A 86 14.98 8.94 -9.34
CA GLN A 86 14.46 9.73 -10.45
C GLN A 86 13.63 10.91 -9.94
N VAL A 87 13.86 12.10 -10.52
CA VAL A 87 13.11 13.30 -10.19
C VAL A 87 11.69 13.19 -10.74
N LEU A 88 10.70 13.31 -9.86
CA LEU A 88 9.28 13.24 -10.18
C LEU A 88 8.68 14.63 -10.41
N ALA A 89 9.03 15.55 -9.53
CA ALA A 89 8.55 16.93 -9.60
C ALA A 89 9.62 17.88 -9.04
N VAL A 90 9.55 19.15 -9.45
CA VAL A 90 10.42 20.21 -8.97
C VAL A 90 9.55 21.32 -8.38
N ILE A 91 9.82 21.68 -7.14
CA ILE A 91 9.26 22.84 -6.44
C ILE A 91 10.04 24.10 -6.84
N ASP A 92 9.44 25.28 -6.74
CA ASP A 92 10.10 26.54 -7.03
C ASP A 92 11.40 26.69 -6.23
N GLN A 93 12.52 26.65 -6.93
CA GLN A 93 13.87 26.70 -6.35
C GLN A 93 14.34 28.14 -6.06
N THR A 94 13.66 29.14 -6.61
CA THR A 94 14.11 30.53 -6.56
C THR A 94 14.39 31.03 -5.14
N PRO A 95 13.48 30.86 -4.14
CA PRO A 95 13.73 31.33 -2.79
C PRO A 95 14.85 30.53 -2.10
N TYR A 96 14.97 29.24 -2.38
CA TYR A 96 15.98 28.36 -1.78
C TYR A 96 17.38 28.62 -2.34
N LEU A 97 17.49 28.94 -3.63
CA LEU A 97 18.73 29.38 -4.25
C LEU A 97 19.19 30.74 -3.69
N ALA A 98 18.27 31.68 -3.44
CA ALA A 98 18.59 32.93 -2.82
C ALA A 98 19.10 32.73 -1.37
N ALA A 99 18.43 31.88 -0.59
CA ALA A 99 18.85 31.56 0.77
C ALA A 99 20.25 30.91 0.79
N LEU A 100 20.52 29.96 -0.11
CA LEU A 100 21.85 29.34 -0.24
C LEU A 100 22.94 30.36 -0.58
N ARG A 101 22.68 31.28 -1.51
CA ARG A 101 23.64 32.34 -1.86
C ARG A 101 23.93 33.23 -0.68
N THR A 102 22.93 33.58 0.13
CA THR A 102 23.10 34.37 1.35
C THR A 102 23.95 33.61 2.36
N ALA A 103 23.65 32.31 2.60
CA ALA A 103 24.44 31.49 3.51
C ALA A 103 25.91 31.36 3.06
N LEU A 104 26.16 31.15 1.76
CA LEU A 104 27.53 31.12 1.20
C LEU A 104 28.28 32.44 1.41
N ALA A 105 27.60 33.58 1.28
CA ALA A 105 28.20 34.91 1.56
C ALA A 105 28.57 35.04 3.03
N ASN A 106 27.70 34.55 3.95
CA ASN A 106 27.97 34.54 5.39
C ASN A 106 29.19 33.67 5.75
N VAL A 107 29.31 32.47 5.14
CA VAL A 107 30.50 31.61 5.30
C VAL A 107 31.75 32.33 4.84
N SER A 108 31.71 33.01 3.70
CA SER A 108 32.85 33.76 3.20
C SER A 108 33.27 34.88 4.13
N ALA A 109 32.31 35.62 4.68
CA ALA A 109 32.56 36.71 5.66
C ALA A 109 33.14 36.16 6.98
N ALA A 110 32.54 35.08 7.52
CA ALA A 110 33.02 34.45 8.75
C ALA A 110 34.44 33.85 8.58
N ARG A 111 34.72 33.27 7.40
CA ARG A 111 36.06 32.76 7.07
C ARG A 111 37.11 33.88 7.03
N ALA A 112 36.79 35.00 6.41
CA ALA A 112 37.67 36.17 6.39
C ALA A 112 37.93 36.70 7.82
N LYS A 113 36.89 36.75 8.66
CA LYS A 113 37.02 37.14 10.06
C LYS A 113 37.93 36.18 10.86
N ALA A 114 37.77 34.88 10.68
CA ALA A 114 38.61 33.86 11.31
C ALA A 114 40.07 33.97 10.86
N GLU A 115 40.31 34.26 9.58
CA GLU A 115 41.64 34.46 9.05
C GLU A 115 42.30 35.73 9.57
N THR A 116 41.55 36.85 9.71
CA THR A 116 42.03 38.08 10.37
C THR A 116 42.45 37.79 11.82
N ALA A 117 41.61 37.10 12.60
CA ALA A 117 41.91 36.75 13.96
C ALA A 117 43.14 35.80 14.07
N ARG A 118 43.33 34.93 13.07
CA ARG A 118 44.52 34.07 13.00
C ARG A 118 45.80 34.87 12.78
N ILE A 119 45.79 35.84 11.86
CA ILE A 119 46.90 36.72 11.58
C ILE A 119 47.21 37.58 12.81
N GLU A 120 46.20 38.11 13.52
CA GLU A 120 46.37 38.84 14.77
C GLU A 120 47.03 38.00 15.85
N LEU A 121 46.61 36.73 16.00
CA LEU A 121 47.22 35.80 16.95
C LEU A 121 48.67 35.52 16.58
N GLN A 122 48.98 35.31 15.30
CA GLN A 122 50.38 35.10 14.89
C GLN A 122 51.25 36.31 15.18
N GLY A 123 50.77 37.51 14.92
CA GLY A 123 51.47 38.77 15.29
C GLY A 123 51.69 38.89 16.80
N LYS A 124 50.65 38.63 17.59
CA LYS A 124 50.74 38.64 19.05
C LYS A 124 51.70 37.55 19.56
N GLN A 125 51.71 36.37 18.98
CA GLN A 125 52.65 35.30 19.36
C GLN A 125 54.08 35.76 19.14
N ALA A 126 54.41 36.36 17.99
CA ALA A 126 55.78 36.88 17.72
C ALA A 126 56.22 37.96 18.74
N LEU A 127 55.30 38.90 19.09
CA LEU A 127 55.59 39.90 20.09
C LEU A 127 55.75 39.32 21.49
N PHE A 128 55.01 38.28 21.83
CA PHE A 128 55.19 37.57 23.11
C PHE A 128 56.52 36.85 23.21
N ASP A 129 56.96 36.22 22.14
CA ASP A 129 58.26 35.51 22.07
C ASP A 129 59.43 36.50 22.27
N GLU A 130 59.28 37.73 21.78
CA GLU A 130 60.22 38.83 22.00
C GLU A 130 60.02 39.54 23.38
N LYS A 131 59.08 39.04 24.22
CA LYS A 131 58.75 39.59 25.57
C LYS A 131 58.22 41.03 25.54
N VAL A 132 57.55 41.44 24.44
CA VAL A 132 57.02 42.81 24.26
C VAL A 132 55.60 42.91 24.84
N ILE A 133 54.81 41.82 24.86
CA ILE A 133 53.47 41.79 25.36
C ILE A 133 53.29 40.77 26.50
N SER A 134 52.19 40.92 27.25
CA SER A 134 51.83 40.04 28.35
C SER A 134 51.18 38.73 27.88
N GLU A 135 51.23 37.69 28.74
CA GLU A 135 50.48 36.46 28.49
C GLU A 135 48.97 36.68 28.40
N TYR A 136 48.47 37.67 29.08
CA TYR A 136 47.10 38.09 29.02
C TYR A 136 46.70 38.51 27.58
N ASP A 137 47.49 39.38 26.95
CA ASP A 137 47.25 39.84 25.59
C ASP A 137 47.27 38.71 24.59
N LEU A 138 48.18 37.77 24.74
CA LEU A 138 48.25 36.57 23.89
C LEU A 138 47.02 35.68 24.10
N SER A 139 46.60 35.47 25.35
CA SER A 139 45.39 34.70 25.67
C SER A 139 44.13 35.32 25.10
N LEU A 140 44.04 36.67 25.14
CA LEU A 140 42.93 37.38 24.51
C LEU A 140 42.85 37.15 23.01
N ALA A 141 43.99 37.20 22.30
CA ALA A 141 44.03 36.91 20.85
C ALA A 141 43.66 35.47 20.53
N ARG A 142 44.06 34.49 21.36
CA ARG A 142 43.65 33.08 21.22
C ARG A 142 42.14 32.92 21.38
N ASN A 143 41.53 33.60 22.38
CA ASN A 143 40.09 33.57 22.56
C ASN A 143 39.34 34.25 21.44
N GLN A 144 39.86 35.35 20.86
CA GLN A 144 39.29 36.00 19.70
C GLN A 144 39.26 35.06 18.45
N LEU A 145 40.36 34.34 18.20
CA LEU A 145 40.39 33.33 17.18
C LEU A 145 39.37 32.21 17.42
N ALA A 146 39.28 31.72 18.65
CA ALA A 146 38.31 30.68 19.02
C ALA A 146 36.88 31.11 18.79
N VAL A 147 36.51 32.36 19.11
CA VAL A 147 35.19 32.93 18.81
C VAL A 147 34.96 33.03 17.29
N ALA A 148 35.93 33.55 16.54
CA ALA A 148 35.80 33.66 15.08
C ALA A 148 35.67 32.29 14.36
N LEU A 149 36.36 31.27 14.87
CA LEU A 149 36.19 29.89 14.36
C LEU A 149 34.80 29.30 14.70
N ALA A 150 34.27 29.60 15.88
CA ALA A 150 32.91 29.17 16.24
C ALA A 150 31.84 29.85 15.35
N GLU A 151 32.03 31.14 15.06
CA GLU A 151 31.16 31.88 14.11
C GLU A 151 31.26 31.28 12.69
N LEU A 152 32.45 30.89 12.24
CA LEU A 152 32.60 30.21 10.94
C LEU A 152 31.86 28.89 10.93
N GLN A 153 32.01 28.06 11.95
CA GLN A 153 31.29 26.79 12.08
C GLN A 153 29.78 26.97 12.08
N GLN A 154 29.28 28.00 12.76
CA GLN A 154 27.85 28.34 12.73
C GLN A 154 27.37 28.71 11.32
N ALA A 155 28.15 29.53 10.59
CA ALA A 155 27.81 29.90 9.21
C ALA A 155 27.83 28.68 8.26
N GLU A 156 28.80 27.78 8.43
CA GLU A 156 28.89 26.54 7.66
C GLU A 156 27.68 25.60 7.94
N ALA A 157 27.21 25.52 9.17
CA ALA A 157 25.99 24.78 9.50
C ALA A 157 24.76 25.40 8.82
N GLN A 158 24.62 26.72 8.82
CA GLN A 158 23.54 27.41 8.12
C GLN A 158 23.58 27.21 6.59
N GLU A 159 24.78 27.14 6.02
CA GLU A 159 24.96 26.83 4.58
C GLU A 159 24.52 25.41 4.28
N ALA A 160 24.89 24.44 5.14
CA ALA A 160 24.46 23.07 4.98
C ALA A 160 22.93 22.91 5.03
N ASP A 161 22.27 23.61 5.97
CA ASP A 161 20.81 23.63 6.06
C ASP A 161 20.16 24.23 4.80
N ALA A 162 20.69 25.34 4.31
CA ALA A 162 20.18 25.96 3.09
C ALA A 162 20.37 25.05 1.86
N ARG A 163 21.48 24.32 1.79
CA ARG A 163 21.77 23.33 0.74
C ARG A 163 20.84 22.15 0.82
N ASN A 164 20.54 21.63 2.01
CA ASN A 164 19.58 20.56 2.22
C ASN A 164 18.17 20.98 1.79
N ASN A 165 17.73 22.18 2.19
CA ASN A 165 16.44 22.73 1.79
C ASN A 165 16.34 22.87 0.27
N LEU A 166 17.39 23.29 -0.41
CA LEU A 166 17.44 23.32 -1.87
C LEU A 166 17.33 21.91 -2.46
N SER A 167 17.99 20.91 -1.88
CA SER A 167 17.90 19.53 -2.36
C SER A 167 16.50 18.95 -2.26
N TYR A 168 15.73 19.32 -1.25
CA TYR A 168 14.34 18.90 -1.04
C TYR A 168 13.35 19.52 -2.04
N THR A 169 13.78 20.52 -2.83
CA THR A 169 12.96 21.04 -3.93
C THR A 169 12.80 20.03 -5.08
N GLU A 170 13.71 19.09 -5.21
CA GLU A 170 13.62 17.99 -6.16
C GLU A 170 12.99 16.77 -5.47
N ILE A 171 11.72 16.52 -5.78
CA ILE A 171 11.01 15.34 -5.26
C ILE A 171 11.47 14.12 -6.07
N LYS A 172 12.13 13.19 -5.39
CA LYS A 172 12.70 11.97 -6.01
C LYS A 172 11.94 10.74 -5.57
N SER A 173 11.90 9.74 -6.45
CA SER A 173 11.34 8.44 -6.13
C SER A 173 12.22 7.67 -5.14
N PRO A 174 11.67 7.17 -4.01
CA PRO A 174 12.42 6.36 -3.06
C PRO A 174 12.65 4.92 -3.53
N SER A 175 11.87 4.45 -4.49
CA SER A 175 11.90 3.08 -5.00
C SER A 175 11.56 3.02 -6.48
N ASN A 176 11.76 1.85 -7.09
CA ASN A 176 11.26 1.58 -8.42
C ASN A 176 9.73 1.37 -8.35
N ALA A 177 8.96 2.12 -9.15
CA ALA A 177 7.51 2.06 -9.16
C ALA A 177 6.96 2.26 -10.60
N TRP A 178 5.64 2.06 -10.73
CA TRP A 178 4.88 2.31 -11.97
C TRP A 178 3.93 3.46 -11.74
#